data_b195dea7fb9381e9b799455cffb3617d
#
_entry.id   b195dea7fb9381e9b799455cffb3617d
#
_cell.length_a   1.000
_cell.length_b   1.000
_cell.length_c   1.000
_cell.angle_alpha   90.00
_cell.angle_beta   90.00
_cell.angle_gamma   90.00
#
_symmetry.space_group_name_H-M   'P 1'
#
loop_
_entity.id
_entity.type
_entity.pdbx_description
1 polymer ?
#
loop_
_entity_poly.entity_id
_entity_poly.type
_entity_poly.pdbx_seq_one_letter_code
_entity_poly.pdbx_strand_id
1 'polypeptide(L)'
;GYTATQHIRAREVTQRLLVRNALRMRPDRIVVGECRGGEALDMLQAMNTGHDGSLTTAHANGPRDLLSRLEVMVLMSGVDLPLQAVREQIAAAVDLIVHVARFSCGARRVTHIVEVTGMDAGVISTQEIFRYVRTHARAQGHFEAAGQVPAFYEALRAGGAALDYSIFRREPVGAGV
;
A
#
# COMPACT_ATOMS: atom_id res chain seq x y z
N GLY A 1 9.84 -29.58 34.55
CA GLY A 1 11.00 -29.07 33.80
C GLY A 1 10.54 -28.23 32.65
N TYR A 2 10.84 -26.94 32.66
CA TYR A 2 10.63 -26.05 31.52
C TYR A 2 11.58 -26.47 30.42
N THR A 3 11.05 -26.80 29.25
CA THR A 3 11.86 -27.16 28.08
C THR A 3 12.53 -25.91 27.49
N ALA A 4 13.74 -26.06 26.93
CA ALA A 4 14.50 -24.95 26.29
C ALA A 4 13.68 -24.18 25.25
N THR A 5 12.72 -24.83 24.62
CA THR A 5 11.79 -24.26 23.63
C THR A 5 10.85 -23.19 24.23
N GLN A 6 10.46 -23.32 25.50
CA GLN A 6 9.62 -22.31 26.17
C GLN A 6 10.41 -21.04 26.52
N HIS A 7 11.71 -21.17 26.85
CA HIS A 7 12.57 -20.01 27.12
C HIS A 7 12.89 -19.19 25.88
N ILE A 8 12.95 -19.81 24.70
CA ILE A 8 13.19 -19.10 23.44
C ILE A 8 11.97 -18.25 23.06
N ARG A 9 10.75 -18.79 23.20
CA ARG A 9 9.49 -18.05 22.93
C ARG A 9 9.28 -16.84 23.86
N ALA A 10 9.74 -16.89 25.09
CA ALA A 10 9.64 -15.78 26.04
C ALA A 10 10.54 -14.57 25.69
N ARG A 11 11.47 -14.72 24.75
CA ARG A 11 12.39 -13.65 24.29
C ARG A 11 12.12 -13.18 22.86
N GLU A 12 11.12 -13.74 22.19
CA GLU A 12 10.80 -13.35 20.82
C GLU A 12 10.11 -11.96 20.82
N VAL A 13 10.76 -10.98 20.22
CA VAL A 13 10.18 -9.66 19.97
C VAL A 13 9.48 -9.69 18.63
N THR A 14 8.15 -9.77 18.64
CA THR A 14 7.35 -9.81 17.43
C THR A 14 7.24 -8.44 16.80
N GLN A 15 7.09 -8.39 15.48
CA GLN A 15 6.87 -7.15 14.74
C GLN A 15 5.64 -6.40 15.25
N ARG A 16 4.58 -7.11 15.62
CA ARG A 16 3.38 -6.56 16.25
C ARG A 16 3.68 -5.79 17.53
N LEU A 17 4.55 -6.34 18.39
CA LEU A 17 4.98 -5.67 19.62
C LEU A 17 5.78 -4.41 19.32
N LEU A 18 6.64 -4.44 18.28
CA LEU A 18 7.43 -3.28 17.86
C LEU A 18 6.54 -2.15 17.35
N VAL A 19 5.53 -2.44 16.51
CA VAL A 19 4.57 -1.42 16.03
C VAL A 19 3.82 -0.79 17.20
N ARG A 20 3.32 -1.60 18.14
CA ARG A 20 2.63 -1.09 19.35
C ARG A 20 3.52 -0.22 20.24
N ASN A 21 4.80 -0.56 20.36
CA ASN A 21 5.75 0.26 21.12
C ASN A 21 6.09 1.55 20.37
N ALA A 22 6.24 1.50 19.04
CA ALA A 22 6.46 2.69 18.23
C ALA A 22 5.34 3.72 18.42
N LEU A 23 4.07 3.30 18.43
CA LEU A 23 2.92 4.16 18.69
C LEU A 23 3.01 4.94 20.01
N ARG A 24 3.62 4.35 21.07
CA ARG A 24 3.81 5.00 22.37
C ARG A 24 4.90 6.07 22.36
N MET A 25 5.75 6.06 21.34
CA MET A 25 6.84 7.05 21.18
C MET A 25 6.35 8.34 20.51
N ARG A 26 5.06 8.41 20.13
CA ARG A 26 4.44 9.54 19.40
C ARG A 26 5.21 9.92 18.13
N PRO A 27 5.48 8.99 17.22
CA PRO A 27 6.16 9.31 15.97
C PRO A 27 5.23 10.09 15.04
N ASP A 28 5.77 10.92 14.17
CA ASP A 28 5.00 11.53 13.08
C ASP A 28 4.61 10.48 12.05
N ARG A 29 5.49 9.51 11.76
CA ARG A 29 5.29 8.44 10.80
C ARG A 29 5.88 7.14 11.28
N ILE A 30 5.27 6.03 10.88
CA ILE A 30 5.76 4.68 11.15
C ILE A 30 6.14 4.02 9.83
N VAL A 31 7.37 3.51 9.75
CA VAL A 31 7.85 2.74 8.62
C VAL A 31 7.99 1.29 9.05
N VAL A 32 7.14 0.43 8.49
CA VAL A 32 7.20 -1.01 8.67
C VAL A 32 7.90 -1.61 7.47
N GLY A 33 9.07 -2.21 7.69
CA GLY A 33 9.91 -2.73 6.61
C GLY A 33 9.20 -3.72 5.71
N GLU A 34 8.32 -4.57 6.28
CA GLU A 34 7.48 -5.51 5.54
C GLU A 34 6.33 -5.98 6.41
N CYS A 35 5.15 -6.14 5.79
CA CYS A 35 3.97 -6.71 6.41
C CYS A 35 3.73 -8.12 5.84
N ARG A 36 3.65 -9.14 6.71
CA ARG A 36 3.51 -10.56 6.33
C ARG A 36 2.39 -11.29 7.02
N GLY A 37 1.84 -10.76 8.11
CA GLY A 37 0.86 -11.45 8.95
C GLY A 37 0.03 -10.50 9.81
N GLY A 38 -0.32 -10.95 11.02
CA GLY A 38 -1.25 -10.27 11.91
C GLY A 38 -0.86 -8.86 12.35
N GLU A 39 0.40 -8.44 12.18
CA GLU A 39 0.85 -7.07 12.38
C GLU A 39 0.17 -6.07 11.44
N ALA A 40 -0.41 -6.54 10.33
CA ALA A 40 -1.18 -5.71 9.41
C ALA A 40 -2.28 -4.94 10.12
N LEU A 41 -2.99 -5.56 11.06
CA LEU A 41 -4.04 -4.89 11.81
C LEU A 41 -3.51 -3.73 12.64
N ASP A 42 -2.42 -3.95 13.39
CA ASP A 42 -1.82 -2.91 14.24
C ASP A 42 -1.25 -1.76 13.39
N MET A 43 -0.71 -2.08 12.22
CA MET A 43 -0.23 -1.10 11.24
C MET A 43 -1.38 -0.25 10.67
N LEU A 44 -2.47 -0.88 10.21
CA LEU A 44 -3.65 -0.16 9.69
C LEU A 44 -4.28 0.72 10.75
N GLN A 45 -4.36 0.25 12.01
CA GLN A 45 -4.82 1.07 13.12
C GLN A 45 -3.92 2.27 13.37
N ALA A 46 -2.60 2.11 13.26
CA ALA A 46 -1.65 3.21 13.36
C ALA A 46 -1.89 4.27 12.27
N MET A 47 -2.03 3.83 11.02
CA MET A 47 -2.30 4.70 9.87
C MET A 47 -3.63 5.45 10.01
N ASN A 48 -4.66 4.80 10.58
CA ASN A 48 -5.99 5.40 10.81
C ASN A 48 -6.06 6.34 12.03
N THR A 49 -5.00 6.45 12.83
CA THR A 49 -5.00 7.20 14.11
C THR A 49 -3.99 8.36 14.16
N GLY A 50 -3.80 9.05 13.03
CA GLY A 50 -3.02 10.29 12.99
C GLY A 50 -1.52 10.10 12.76
N HIS A 51 -1.12 9.00 12.13
CA HIS A 51 0.25 8.76 11.67
C HIS A 51 0.31 8.80 10.14
N ASP A 52 -0.23 9.89 9.57
CA ASP A 52 -0.31 10.10 8.13
C ASP A 52 1.06 10.04 7.46
N GLY A 53 1.10 9.41 6.27
CA GLY A 53 2.35 9.21 5.53
C GLY A 53 3.21 8.06 6.07
N SER A 54 2.66 7.18 6.91
CA SER A 54 3.29 5.92 7.27
C SER A 54 3.43 5.01 6.05
N LEU A 55 4.46 4.16 6.05
CA LEU A 55 4.85 3.34 4.90
C LEU A 55 5.05 1.88 5.31
N THR A 56 4.69 0.99 4.42
CA THR A 56 5.04 -0.44 4.53
C THR A 56 5.28 -1.05 3.17
N THR A 57 5.90 -2.22 3.15
CA THR A 57 5.95 -3.08 1.96
C THR A 57 5.22 -4.39 2.22
N ALA A 58 4.72 -5.01 1.16
CA ALA A 58 4.18 -6.36 1.19
C ALA A 58 4.38 -7.03 -0.17
N HIS A 59 4.46 -8.35 -0.18
CA HIS A 59 4.54 -9.11 -1.42
C HIS A 59 3.16 -9.33 -2.02
N ALA A 60 3.00 -8.91 -3.28
CA ALA A 60 1.77 -9.11 -4.07
C ALA A 60 2.08 -9.14 -5.57
N ASN A 61 1.21 -9.75 -6.36
CA ASN A 61 1.35 -9.81 -7.82
C ASN A 61 0.79 -8.56 -8.53
N GLY A 62 0.14 -7.67 -7.79
CA GLY A 62 -0.44 -6.44 -8.30
C GLY A 62 -1.21 -5.69 -7.21
N PRO A 63 -1.68 -4.45 -7.48
CA PRO A 63 -2.37 -3.63 -6.48
C PRO A 63 -3.62 -4.29 -5.88
N ARG A 64 -4.46 -4.92 -6.69
CA ARG A 64 -5.66 -5.62 -6.20
C ARG A 64 -5.32 -6.86 -5.36
N ASP A 65 -4.28 -7.61 -5.77
CA ASP A 65 -3.80 -8.76 -5.00
C ASP A 65 -3.29 -8.32 -3.63
N LEU A 66 -2.62 -7.16 -3.55
CA LEU A 66 -2.19 -6.58 -2.27
C LEU A 66 -3.37 -6.35 -1.32
N LEU A 67 -4.45 -5.75 -1.80
CA LEU A 67 -5.63 -5.48 -0.97
C LEU A 67 -6.24 -6.78 -0.42
N SER A 68 -6.40 -7.80 -1.27
CA SER A 68 -6.88 -9.11 -0.85
C SER A 68 -5.92 -9.79 0.15
N ARG A 69 -4.62 -9.64 -0.03
CA ARG A 69 -3.63 -10.17 0.93
C ARG A 69 -3.67 -9.45 2.27
N LEU A 70 -3.89 -8.13 2.28
CA LEU A 70 -4.08 -7.37 3.51
C LEU A 70 -5.32 -7.86 4.27
N GLU A 71 -6.44 -8.15 3.59
CA GLU A 71 -7.61 -8.78 4.23
C GLU A 71 -7.21 -10.07 4.97
N VAL A 72 -6.48 -10.97 4.29
CA VAL A 72 -6.01 -12.22 4.88
C VAL A 72 -5.07 -11.98 6.06
N MET A 73 -4.11 -11.06 5.94
CA MET A 73 -3.17 -10.74 7.01
C MET A 73 -3.89 -10.18 8.25
N VAL A 74 -4.90 -9.33 8.06
CA VAL A 74 -5.72 -8.83 9.17
C VAL A 74 -6.46 -9.97 9.87
N LEU A 75 -7.06 -10.89 9.11
CA LEU A 75 -7.72 -12.07 9.68
C LEU A 75 -6.74 -12.98 10.44
N MET A 76 -5.48 -13.07 10.02
CA MET A 76 -4.43 -13.80 10.75
C MET A 76 -4.07 -13.18 12.11
N SER A 77 -4.50 -11.93 12.38
CA SER A 77 -4.28 -11.29 13.69
C SER A 77 -4.99 -11.99 14.85
N GLY A 78 -5.96 -12.87 14.53
CA GLY A 78 -6.78 -13.59 15.50
C GLY A 78 -7.89 -12.76 16.13
N VAL A 79 -8.12 -11.54 15.63
CA VAL A 79 -9.25 -10.70 16.03
C VAL A 79 -10.45 -11.06 15.17
N ASP A 80 -11.59 -11.31 15.81
CA ASP A 80 -12.85 -11.61 15.12
C ASP A 80 -13.47 -10.29 14.60
N LEU A 81 -13.21 -10.00 13.34
CA LEU A 81 -13.74 -8.82 12.62
C LEU A 81 -14.53 -9.27 11.41
N PRO A 82 -15.73 -8.70 11.19
CA PRO A 82 -16.44 -8.88 9.93
C PRO A 82 -15.57 -8.41 8.74
N LEU A 83 -15.60 -9.16 7.64
CA LEU A 83 -14.80 -8.83 6.45
C LEU A 83 -15.07 -7.40 5.94
N GLN A 84 -16.31 -6.94 6.06
CA GLN A 84 -16.67 -5.56 5.72
C GLN A 84 -15.88 -4.54 6.55
N ALA A 85 -15.79 -4.74 7.87
CA ALA A 85 -15.00 -3.85 8.74
C ALA A 85 -13.50 -3.90 8.43
N VAL A 86 -12.97 -5.06 8.03
CA VAL A 86 -11.58 -5.19 7.59
C VAL A 86 -11.34 -4.35 6.34
N ARG A 87 -12.22 -4.42 5.35
CA ARG A 87 -12.14 -3.63 4.11
C ARG A 87 -12.22 -2.13 4.37
N GLU A 88 -13.14 -1.71 5.24
CA GLU A 88 -13.26 -0.31 5.66
C GLU A 88 -11.97 0.19 6.32
N GLN A 89 -11.36 -0.60 7.19
CA GLN A 89 -10.06 -0.29 7.81
C GLN A 89 -8.94 -0.13 6.77
N ILE A 90 -8.87 -1.03 5.79
CA ILE A 90 -7.86 -0.97 4.72
C ILE A 90 -8.09 0.26 3.85
N ALA A 91 -9.32 0.50 3.42
CA ALA A 91 -9.68 1.62 2.56
C ALA A 91 -9.45 2.99 3.22
N ALA A 92 -9.56 3.06 4.55
CA ALA A 92 -9.29 4.29 5.30
C ALA A 92 -7.80 4.52 5.57
N ALA A 93 -6.99 3.44 5.64
CA ALA A 93 -5.59 3.50 6.03
C ALA A 93 -4.63 3.64 4.84
N VAL A 94 -5.00 3.11 3.68
CA VAL A 94 -4.10 3.04 2.51
C VAL A 94 -4.53 4.08 1.48
N ASP A 95 -3.69 5.06 1.24
CA ASP A 95 -3.93 6.10 0.21
C ASP A 95 -3.37 5.68 -1.15
N LEU A 96 -2.13 5.17 -1.17
CA LEU A 96 -1.40 4.86 -2.40
C LEU A 96 -0.76 3.48 -2.36
N ILE A 97 -0.82 2.80 -3.50
CA ILE A 97 -0.13 1.54 -3.76
C ILE A 97 0.86 1.76 -4.90
N VAL A 98 2.15 1.55 -4.63
CA VAL A 98 3.21 1.56 -5.63
C VAL A 98 3.65 0.13 -5.88
N HIS A 99 3.29 -0.44 -7.02
CA HIS A 99 3.65 -1.80 -7.37
C HIS A 99 4.94 -1.85 -8.18
N VAL A 100 5.88 -2.67 -7.71
CA VAL A 100 7.17 -2.93 -8.37
C VAL A 100 7.23 -4.37 -8.83
N ALA A 101 7.52 -4.59 -10.10
CA ALA A 101 7.71 -5.94 -10.65
C ALA A 101 9.13 -6.16 -11.15
N ARG A 102 9.59 -7.41 -11.04
CA ARG A 102 10.81 -7.88 -11.67
C ARG A 102 10.45 -8.61 -12.98
N PHE A 103 11.00 -8.14 -14.08
CA PHE A 103 10.81 -8.75 -15.39
C PHE A 103 11.77 -9.93 -15.60
N SER A 104 11.46 -10.79 -16.58
CA SER A 104 12.27 -11.97 -16.93
C SER A 104 13.73 -11.65 -17.30
N CYS A 105 13.99 -10.43 -17.81
CA CYS A 105 15.33 -9.93 -18.07
C CYS A 105 16.09 -9.46 -16.81
N GLY A 106 15.50 -9.59 -15.61
CA GLY A 106 16.07 -9.18 -14.33
C GLY A 106 15.79 -7.72 -13.94
N ALA A 107 15.34 -6.87 -14.87
CA ALA A 107 15.04 -5.48 -14.58
C ALA A 107 13.86 -5.33 -13.60
N ARG A 108 13.98 -4.40 -12.65
CA ARG A 108 12.89 -3.98 -11.77
C ARG A 108 12.33 -2.66 -12.22
N ARG A 109 11.00 -2.56 -12.27
CA ARG A 109 10.29 -1.32 -12.65
C ARG A 109 9.10 -1.12 -11.72
N VAL A 110 8.79 0.13 -11.42
CA VAL A 110 7.46 0.49 -10.95
C VAL A 110 6.50 0.21 -12.10
N THR A 111 5.46 -0.58 -11.87
CA THR A 111 4.51 -0.96 -12.92
C THR A 111 3.17 -0.27 -12.79
N HIS A 112 2.78 0.07 -11.56
CA HIS A 112 1.53 0.77 -11.29
C HIS A 112 1.72 1.72 -10.10
N ILE A 113 1.07 2.86 -10.17
CA ILE A 113 0.78 3.74 -9.04
C ILE A 113 -0.74 3.88 -9.01
N VAL A 114 -1.33 3.45 -7.90
CA VAL A 114 -2.78 3.32 -7.75
C VAL A 114 -3.21 4.02 -6.45
N GLU A 115 -4.22 4.86 -6.53
CA GLU A 115 -4.88 5.45 -5.38
C GLU A 115 -6.00 4.53 -4.89
N VAL A 116 -6.15 4.40 -3.58
CA VAL A 116 -7.33 3.80 -2.96
C VAL A 116 -8.34 4.93 -2.73
N THR A 117 -9.51 4.83 -3.35
CA THR A 117 -10.52 5.90 -3.37
C THR A 117 -11.66 5.69 -2.38
N GLY A 118 -11.59 4.62 -1.59
CA GLY A 118 -12.59 4.30 -0.58
C GLY A 118 -13.31 2.98 -0.84
N MET A 119 -14.59 2.93 -0.58
CA MET A 119 -15.43 1.72 -0.72
C MET A 119 -16.58 1.97 -1.67
N ASP A 120 -16.88 0.98 -2.52
CA ASP A 120 -18.07 0.94 -3.35
C ASP A 120 -18.70 -0.46 -3.30
N ALA A 121 -20.00 -0.52 -2.98
CA ALA A 121 -20.78 -1.77 -2.88
C ALA A 121 -20.07 -2.88 -2.07
N GLY A 122 -19.35 -2.54 -0.99
CA GLY A 122 -18.65 -3.50 -0.13
C GLY A 122 -17.29 -3.96 -0.67
N VAL A 123 -16.79 -3.32 -1.73
CA VAL A 123 -15.48 -3.58 -2.34
C VAL A 123 -14.59 -2.35 -2.23
N ILE A 124 -13.30 -2.54 -2.00
CA ILE A 124 -12.32 -1.45 -1.99
C ILE A 124 -12.16 -0.92 -3.41
N SER A 125 -12.44 0.37 -3.59
CA SER A 125 -12.32 1.06 -4.87
C SER A 125 -10.92 1.61 -5.05
N THR A 126 -10.42 1.52 -6.28
CA THR A 126 -9.08 1.98 -6.63
C THR A 126 -9.09 2.73 -7.96
N GLN A 127 -8.20 3.70 -8.09
CA GLN A 127 -7.99 4.49 -9.30
C GLN A 127 -6.53 4.40 -9.72
N GLU A 128 -6.29 3.95 -10.94
CA GLU A 128 -4.94 3.96 -11.52
C GLU A 128 -4.53 5.40 -11.86
N ILE A 129 -3.34 5.81 -11.38
CA ILE A 129 -2.77 7.13 -11.68
C ILE A 129 -1.73 7.01 -12.78
N PHE A 130 -0.81 6.07 -12.62
CA PHE A 130 0.26 5.80 -13.59
C PHE A 130 0.44 4.30 -13.77
N ARG A 131 0.81 3.90 -14.99
CA ARG A 131 1.21 2.54 -15.33
C ARG A 131 2.43 2.50 -16.22
N TYR A 132 3.14 1.38 -16.18
CA TYR A 132 4.23 1.09 -17.10
C TYR A 132 3.71 0.22 -18.25
N VAL A 133 3.73 0.76 -19.47
CA VAL A 133 3.33 0.05 -20.67
C VAL A 133 4.54 -0.57 -21.33
N ARG A 134 4.52 -1.89 -21.49
CA ARG A 134 5.58 -2.63 -22.18
C ARG A 134 5.38 -2.57 -23.69
N THR A 135 6.41 -2.17 -24.41
CA THR A 135 6.40 -2.14 -25.86
C THR A 135 7.06 -3.38 -26.49
N HIS A 136 8.00 -4.03 -25.78
CA HIS A 136 8.75 -5.19 -26.27
C HIS A 136 9.09 -6.16 -25.13
N ALA A 137 9.53 -7.40 -25.49
CA ALA A 137 9.79 -8.48 -24.54
C ALA A 137 10.89 -8.21 -23.51
N ARG A 138 11.82 -7.28 -23.77
CA ARG A 138 13.00 -6.98 -22.93
C ARG A 138 12.81 -5.90 -21.90
N ALA A 139 11.63 -5.79 -21.28
CA ALA A 139 11.30 -4.74 -20.31
C ALA A 139 11.47 -3.29 -20.85
N GLN A 140 11.49 -3.13 -22.16
CA GLN A 140 11.38 -1.83 -22.80
C GLN A 140 9.93 -1.36 -22.74
N GLY A 141 9.73 -0.10 -22.44
CA GLY A 141 8.42 0.49 -22.30
C GLY A 141 8.54 1.93 -21.78
N HIS A 142 7.42 2.52 -21.53
CA HIS A 142 7.32 3.88 -21.02
C HIS A 142 6.24 3.95 -19.92
N PHE A 143 6.28 5.02 -19.15
CA PHE A 143 5.22 5.34 -18.20
C PHE A 143 4.12 6.12 -18.90
N GLU A 144 2.89 5.77 -18.60
CA GLU A 144 1.70 6.49 -19.04
C GLU A 144 0.91 6.98 -17.83
N ALA A 145 0.41 8.20 -17.91
CA ALA A 145 -0.64 8.67 -17.02
C ALA A 145 -1.98 8.04 -17.44
N ALA A 146 -2.78 7.61 -16.46
CA ALA A 146 -4.11 7.06 -16.73
C ALA A 146 -5.14 8.15 -17.09
N GLY A 147 -4.76 9.43 -16.94
CA GLY A 147 -5.64 10.57 -17.21
C GLY A 147 -6.49 10.99 -16.02
N GLN A 148 -6.26 10.39 -14.86
CA GLN A 148 -6.99 10.66 -13.63
C GLN A 148 -6.11 11.49 -12.68
N VAL A 149 -6.68 12.55 -12.10
CA VAL A 149 -6.03 13.33 -11.04
C VAL A 149 -6.38 12.69 -9.71
N PRO A 150 -5.39 12.37 -8.85
CA PRO A 150 -5.66 11.80 -7.54
C PRO A 150 -6.46 12.75 -6.64
N ALA A 151 -7.34 12.19 -5.82
CA ALA A 151 -8.20 12.97 -4.92
C ALA A 151 -7.38 13.81 -3.92
N PHE A 152 -6.24 13.29 -3.44
CA PHE A 152 -5.37 14.01 -2.53
C PHE A 152 -4.75 15.29 -3.13
N TYR A 153 -4.72 15.44 -4.45
CA TYR A 153 -4.25 16.66 -5.11
C TYR A 153 -5.10 17.88 -4.77
N GLU A 154 -6.41 17.70 -4.61
CA GLU A 154 -7.30 18.77 -4.19
C GLU A 154 -7.00 19.22 -2.76
N ALA A 155 -6.70 18.28 -1.85
CA ALA A 155 -6.31 18.60 -0.48
C ALA A 155 -4.97 19.36 -0.43
N LEU A 156 -3.98 18.95 -1.23
CA LEU A 156 -2.69 19.65 -1.36
C LEU A 156 -2.87 21.07 -1.91
N ARG A 157 -3.73 21.24 -2.91
CA ARG A 157 -4.08 22.54 -3.47
C ARG A 157 -4.72 23.47 -2.44
N ALA A 158 -5.68 22.93 -1.68
CA ALA A 158 -6.32 23.68 -0.59
C ALA A 158 -5.30 24.09 0.49
N GLY A 159 -4.26 23.29 0.71
CA GLY A 159 -3.12 23.61 1.58
C GLY A 159 -2.13 24.62 1.02
N GLY A 160 -2.36 25.16 -0.19
CA GLY A 160 -1.51 26.17 -0.82
C GLY A 160 -0.31 25.63 -1.61
N ALA A 161 -0.24 24.33 -1.89
CA ALA A 161 0.82 23.76 -2.71
C ALA A 161 0.68 24.18 -4.18
N ALA A 162 1.77 24.59 -4.82
CA ALA A 162 1.83 24.79 -6.27
C ALA A 162 1.90 23.41 -6.94
N LEU A 163 0.87 23.05 -7.69
CA LEU A 163 0.73 21.71 -8.28
C LEU A 163 0.73 21.78 -9.80
N ASP A 164 1.45 20.84 -10.42
CA ASP A 164 1.42 20.64 -11.87
C ASP A 164 0.46 19.48 -12.21
N TYR A 165 -0.68 19.84 -12.79
CA TYR A 165 -1.68 18.88 -13.27
C TYR A 165 -1.33 18.26 -14.62
N SER A 166 -0.33 18.80 -15.33
CA SER A 166 0.06 18.30 -16.66
C SER A 166 0.61 16.88 -16.60
N ILE A 167 1.21 16.48 -15.47
CA ILE A 167 1.77 15.14 -15.27
C ILE A 167 0.71 14.02 -15.35
N PHE A 168 -0.58 14.34 -15.16
CA PHE A 168 -1.67 13.37 -15.25
C PHE A 168 -2.32 13.32 -16.63
N ARG A 169 -1.90 14.16 -17.57
CA ARG A 169 -2.46 14.15 -18.92
C ARG A 169 -2.02 12.89 -19.65
N ARG A 170 -3.00 12.17 -20.17
CA ARG A 170 -2.74 11.04 -21.05
C ARG A 170 -2.19 11.57 -22.36
N GLU A 171 -0.97 11.21 -22.71
CA GLU A 171 -0.46 11.51 -24.05
C GLU A 171 -1.28 10.73 -25.08
N PRO A 172 -1.70 11.36 -26.20
CA PRO A 172 -2.40 10.66 -27.25
C PRO A 172 -1.48 9.57 -27.82
N VAL A 173 -1.95 8.32 -27.78
CA VAL A 173 -1.27 7.19 -28.42
C VAL A 173 -1.25 7.45 -29.92
N GLY A 174 -0.11 7.84 -30.48
CA GLY A 174 0.09 7.92 -31.92
C GLY A 174 0.40 9.29 -32.50
N ALA A 175 1.56 9.83 -32.14
CA ALA A 175 2.27 10.79 -32.98
C ALA A 175 3.76 10.41 -33.04
N GLY A 176 4.03 9.14 -33.35
CA GLY A 176 5.34 8.65 -33.73
C GLY A 176 5.26 8.22 -35.18
N VAL A 177 5.74 9.07 -36.07
CA VAL A 177 6.03 8.78 -37.49
C VAL A 177 7.12 7.70 -37.56
#